data_c4987190fb0e263ad0d96d0192602ffc
#
_entry.id   c4987190fb0e263ad0d96d0192602ffc
#
_cell.length_a   1.000
_cell.length_b   1.000
_cell.length_c   1.000
_cell.angle_alpha   90.00
_cell.angle_beta   90.00
_cell.angle_gamma   90.00
#
_symmetry.space_group_name_H-M   'P 1'
#
loop_
_entity.id
_entity.type
_entity.pdbx_description
1 polymer ?
#
loop_
_entity_poly.entity_id
_entity_poly.type
_entity_poly.pdbx_seq_one_letter_code
_entity_poly.pdbx_strand_id
1 'polypeptide(L)'
;VLQLDTNFPRVPGDVGCSDTYLVPLERLIVAGATVGRIVTHTPSEIQIEPFVQALSTASGDVVVSSCGFLSYWQRHLAARTSKPFISSALIALEQLSSIYAPGEVLILTFDAQSLTAAHLGAHADYARGIVGLPVDMHLRRVISENHPQIDMDLVHAELTTFVADQVRPQHRHILLECTNLPPYKAAISAS
;
A
#
# COMPACT_ATOMS: atom_id res chain seq x y z
N VAL A 1 1.27 -13.33 4.20
CA VAL A 1 0.73 -12.16 3.48
C VAL A 1 -0.54 -12.54 2.76
N LEU A 2 -1.64 -11.77 2.95
CA LEU A 2 -2.81 -11.82 2.07
C LEU A 2 -2.49 -11.03 0.80
N GLN A 3 -2.22 -11.73 -0.30
CA GLN A 3 -1.75 -11.12 -1.54
C GLN A 3 -2.89 -11.01 -2.55
N LEU A 4 -2.97 -9.85 -3.23
CA LEU A 4 -3.85 -9.69 -4.38
C LEU A 4 -3.47 -10.70 -5.48
N ASP A 5 -4.48 -11.07 -6.28
CA ASP A 5 -4.32 -11.95 -7.45
C ASP A 5 -3.65 -11.17 -8.59
N THR A 6 -2.31 -11.16 -8.55
CA THR A 6 -1.47 -10.35 -9.44
C THR A 6 -0.23 -11.11 -9.88
N ASN A 7 0.28 -10.81 -11.08
CA ASN A 7 1.45 -11.44 -11.69
C ASN A 7 2.66 -10.50 -11.83
N PHE A 8 2.52 -9.20 -11.51
CA PHE A 8 3.66 -8.30 -11.57
C PHE A 8 4.73 -8.67 -10.52
N PRO A 9 6.02 -8.40 -10.80
CA PRO A 9 7.13 -8.81 -9.93
C PRO A 9 7.02 -8.21 -8.52
N ARG A 10 7.29 -9.05 -7.53
CA ARG A 10 7.48 -8.66 -6.13
C ARG A 10 8.96 -8.65 -5.84
N VAL A 11 9.54 -7.46 -5.73
CA VAL A 11 10.98 -7.26 -5.54
C VAL A 11 11.31 -7.01 -4.07
N PRO A 12 12.57 -7.22 -3.62
CA PRO A 12 12.96 -6.99 -2.23
C PRO A 12 12.57 -5.58 -1.75
N GLY A 13 11.92 -5.52 -0.60
CA GLY A 13 11.26 -4.31 -0.07
C GLY A 13 9.74 -4.32 -0.23
N ASP A 14 9.20 -5.02 -1.23
CA ASP A 14 7.75 -5.24 -1.35
C ASP A 14 7.26 -6.22 -0.27
N VAL A 15 6.07 -5.96 0.28
CA VAL A 15 5.48 -6.78 1.33
C VAL A 15 5.17 -8.22 0.88
N GLY A 16 4.99 -8.47 -0.42
CA GLY A 16 4.78 -9.79 -0.99
C GLY A 16 6.06 -10.52 -1.41
N CYS A 17 7.25 -9.92 -1.25
CA CYS A 17 8.52 -10.53 -1.59
C CYS A 17 9.13 -11.25 -0.38
N SER A 18 9.51 -12.54 -0.56
CA SER A 18 10.15 -13.33 0.51
C SER A 18 11.46 -12.71 0.98
N ASP A 19 12.24 -12.13 0.06
CA ASP A 19 13.55 -11.56 0.35
C ASP A 19 13.48 -10.23 1.13
N THR A 20 12.28 -9.72 1.37
CA THR A 20 12.03 -8.57 2.24
C THR A 20 12.22 -8.94 3.72
N TYR A 21 12.09 -10.21 4.07
CA TYR A 21 12.03 -10.68 5.45
C TYR A 21 13.20 -11.58 5.83
N LEU A 22 13.57 -11.55 7.12
CA LEU A 22 14.53 -12.49 7.71
C LEU A 22 13.85 -13.77 8.24
N VAL A 23 12.54 -13.89 8.06
CA VAL A 23 11.72 -15.02 8.50
C VAL A 23 10.93 -15.58 7.31
N PRO A 24 10.49 -16.86 7.37
CA PRO A 24 9.67 -17.42 6.28
C PRO A 24 8.41 -16.60 6.01
N LEU A 25 8.10 -16.42 4.73
CA LEU A 25 6.91 -15.75 4.24
C LEU A 25 5.90 -16.74 3.67
N GLU A 26 4.72 -16.84 4.28
CA GLU A 26 3.56 -17.50 3.68
C GLU A 26 2.80 -16.48 2.83
N ARG A 27 2.55 -16.81 1.56
CA ARG A 27 1.73 -16.00 0.64
C ARG A 27 0.41 -16.70 0.36
N LEU A 28 -0.68 -16.08 0.75
CA LEU A 28 -2.05 -16.53 0.48
C LEU A 28 -2.64 -15.63 -0.59
N ILE A 29 -2.70 -16.13 -1.82
CA ILE A 29 -3.28 -15.38 -2.94
C ILE A 29 -4.80 -15.41 -2.79
N VAL A 30 -5.40 -14.22 -2.71
CA VAL A 30 -6.85 -14.06 -2.63
C VAL A 30 -7.41 -14.06 -4.05
N ALA A 31 -7.90 -15.20 -4.47
CA ALA A 31 -8.37 -15.42 -5.84
C ALA A 31 -9.41 -14.37 -6.27
N GLY A 32 -9.21 -13.79 -7.45
CA GLY A 32 -10.08 -12.77 -8.01
C GLY A 32 -9.97 -11.38 -7.39
N ALA A 33 -9.16 -11.19 -6.35
CA ALA A 33 -8.87 -9.88 -5.76
C ALA A 33 -7.82 -9.14 -6.61
N THR A 34 -8.19 -8.71 -7.80
CA THR A 34 -7.31 -7.98 -8.72
C THR A 34 -7.17 -6.51 -8.33
N VAL A 35 -6.12 -5.83 -8.84
CA VAL A 35 -5.93 -4.38 -8.62
C VAL A 35 -7.20 -3.60 -8.95
N GLY A 36 -7.80 -3.83 -10.12
CA GLY A 36 -9.00 -3.10 -10.57
C GLY A 36 -10.26 -3.35 -9.73
N ARG A 37 -10.30 -4.39 -8.88
CA ARG A 37 -11.42 -4.67 -7.97
C ARG A 37 -11.20 -4.12 -6.57
N ILE A 38 -9.94 -3.97 -6.15
CA ILE A 38 -9.61 -3.59 -4.78
C ILE A 38 -9.23 -2.12 -4.68
N VAL A 39 -8.56 -1.56 -5.69
CA VAL A 39 -8.25 -0.13 -5.77
C VAL A 39 -9.49 0.62 -6.23
N THR A 40 -10.29 1.08 -5.28
CA THR A 40 -11.59 1.73 -5.54
C THR A 40 -11.82 2.89 -4.58
N HIS A 41 -12.55 3.91 -5.04
CA HIS A 41 -12.96 5.06 -4.21
C HIS A 41 -14.14 4.72 -3.27
N THR A 42 -14.79 3.55 -3.46
CA THR A 42 -15.87 3.03 -2.61
C THR A 42 -15.42 1.76 -1.87
N PRO A 43 -14.54 1.86 -0.86
CA PRO A 43 -13.96 0.68 -0.20
C PRO A 43 -15.01 -0.23 0.47
N SER A 44 -16.20 0.30 0.79
CA SER A 44 -17.32 -0.49 1.34
C SER A 44 -17.89 -1.51 0.36
N GLU A 45 -17.66 -1.35 -0.95
CA GLU A 45 -18.15 -2.26 -2.00
C GLU A 45 -17.17 -3.41 -2.28
N ILE A 46 -15.97 -3.39 -1.70
CA ILE A 46 -15.01 -4.48 -1.83
C ILE A 46 -15.64 -5.77 -1.27
N GLN A 47 -15.64 -6.83 -2.06
CA GLN A 47 -16.03 -8.16 -1.62
C GLN A 47 -14.98 -8.69 -0.65
N ILE A 48 -15.22 -8.54 0.65
CA ILE A 48 -14.23 -8.83 1.68
C ILE A 48 -14.15 -10.31 2.08
N GLU A 49 -15.16 -11.10 1.80
CA GLU A 49 -15.23 -12.51 2.22
C GLU A 49 -14.07 -13.39 1.72
N PRO A 50 -13.55 -13.23 0.48
CA PRO A 50 -12.34 -13.96 0.07
C PRO A 50 -11.12 -13.68 0.96
N PHE A 51 -10.99 -12.45 1.48
CA PHE A 51 -9.93 -12.08 2.42
C PHE A 51 -10.15 -12.72 3.80
N VAL A 52 -11.40 -12.78 4.27
CA VAL A 52 -11.76 -13.46 5.52
C VAL A 52 -11.43 -14.95 5.43
N GLN A 53 -11.76 -15.60 4.31
CA GLN A 53 -11.43 -17.00 4.07
C GLN A 53 -9.92 -17.24 4.06
N ALA A 54 -9.16 -16.44 3.31
CA ALA A 54 -7.71 -16.54 3.28
C ALA A 54 -7.08 -16.29 4.68
N LEU A 55 -7.60 -15.32 5.41
CA LEU A 55 -7.15 -15.01 6.76
C LEU A 55 -7.35 -16.19 7.72
N SER A 56 -8.45 -16.94 7.59
CA SER A 56 -8.73 -18.11 8.43
C SER A 56 -7.75 -19.27 8.23
N THR A 57 -7.08 -19.33 7.08
CA THR A 57 -6.08 -20.37 6.74
C THR A 57 -4.64 -19.94 7.02
N ALA A 58 -4.41 -18.67 7.36
CA ALA A 58 -3.07 -18.15 7.60
C ALA A 58 -2.38 -18.85 8.77
N SER A 59 -1.17 -19.40 8.53
CA SER A 59 -0.40 -20.14 9.54
C SER A 59 0.60 -19.25 10.29
N GLY A 60 1.07 -18.14 9.68
CA GLY A 60 2.07 -17.24 10.27
C GLY A 60 1.61 -16.53 11.55
N ASP A 61 2.55 -16.01 12.34
CA ASP A 61 2.29 -15.33 13.61
C ASP A 61 1.73 -13.91 13.46
N VAL A 62 2.00 -13.28 12.32
CA VAL A 62 1.50 -11.94 11.95
C VAL A 62 0.93 -12.02 10.54
N VAL A 63 -0.18 -11.37 10.29
CA VAL A 63 -0.78 -11.31 8.95
C VAL A 63 -0.78 -9.87 8.44
N VAL A 64 -0.31 -9.68 7.22
CA VAL A 64 -0.31 -8.39 6.54
C VAL A 64 -0.99 -8.50 5.17
N SER A 65 -1.49 -7.41 4.63
CA SER A 65 -2.05 -7.34 3.28
C SER A 65 -1.06 -6.75 2.28
N SER A 66 -1.11 -7.18 1.03
CA SER A 66 -0.33 -6.60 -0.07
C SER A 66 -1.00 -5.41 -0.75
N CYS A 67 -2.05 -4.85 -0.15
CA CYS A 67 -2.78 -3.71 -0.73
C CYS A 67 -3.26 -2.76 0.37
N GLY A 68 -2.75 -1.54 0.37
CA GLY A 68 -3.08 -0.53 1.37
C GLY A 68 -4.55 -0.06 1.34
N PHE A 69 -5.23 -0.23 0.22
CA PHE A 69 -6.67 0.08 0.08
C PHE A 69 -7.58 -0.76 0.98
N LEU A 70 -7.07 -1.83 1.58
CA LEU A 70 -7.79 -2.60 2.60
C LEU A 70 -7.82 -1.93 3.99
N SER A 71 -7.24 -0.74 4.15
CA SER A 71 -7.27 0.03 5.41
C SER A 71 -8.67 0.23 5.97
N TYR A 72 -9.66 0.49 5.10
CA TYR A 72 -11.08 0.57 5.48
C TYR A 72 -11.57 -0.67 6.25
N TRP A 73 -11.07 -1.84 5.89
CA TRP A 73 -11.46 -3.13 6.45
C TRP A 73 -10.56 -3.59 7.61
N GLN A 74 -9.61 -2.75 8.08
CA GLN A 74 -8.69 -3.10 9.16
C GLN A 74 -9.38 -3.70 10.37
N ARG A 75 -10.38 -3.00 10.92
CA ARG A 75 -11.10 -3.45 12.12
C ARG A 75 -11.89 -4.74 11.88
N HIS A 76 -12.51 -4.83 10.71
CA HIS A 76 -13.32 -5.99 10.35
C HIS A 76 -12.47 -7.26 10.21
N LEU A 77 -11.33 -7.18 9.55
CA LEU A 77 -10.42 -8.31 9.37
C LEU A 77 -9.67 -8.64 10.67
N ALA A 78 -9.19 -7.65 11.40
CA ALA A 78 -8.52 -7.85 12.68
C ALA A 78 -9.42 -8.58 13.70
N ALA A 79 -10.73 -8.31 13.70
CA ALA A 79 -11.68 -8.98 14.59
C ALA A 79 -11.95 -10.47 14.23
N ARG A 80 -11.43 -10.95 13.10
CA ARG A 80 -11.62 -12.33 12.59
C ARG A 80 -10.40 -13.22 12.76
N THR A 81 -9.39 -12.73 13.44
CA THR A 81 -8.17 -13.48 13.74
C THR A 81 -7.69 -13.14 15.14
N SER A 82 -7.04 -14.09 15.82
CA SER A 82 -6.32 -13.83 17.07
C SER A 82 -4.89 -13.30 16.84
N LYS A 83 -4.45 -13.25 15.58
CA LYS A 83 -3.11 -12.81 15.21
C LYS A 83 -3.08 -11.31 14.98
N PRO A 84 -1.97 -10.62 15.23
CA PRO A 84 -1.78 -9.25 14.76
C PRO A 84 -2.05 -9.17 13.26
N PHE A 85 -2.90 -8.22 12.84
CA PHE A 85 -3.28 -8.01 11.45
C PHE A 85 -3.02 -6.56 11.05
N ILE A 86 -2.33 -6.37 9.92
CA ILE A 86 -1.98 -5.07 9.35
C ILE A 86 -2.48 -5.00 7.91
N SER A 87 -3.52 -4.23 7.66
CA SER A 87 -4.08 -4.08 6.32
C SER A 87 -3.33 -3.08 5.44
N SER A 88 -2.71 -2.06 6.03
CA SER A 88 -2.15 -0.92 5.30
C SER A 88 -1.15 -0.16 6.15
N ALA A 89 -0.22 0.52 5.49
CA ALA A 89 0.63 1.52 6.15
C ALA A 89 -0.19 2.70 6.72
N LEU A 90 -1.41 2.95 6.23
CA LEU A 90 -2.29 4.01 6.72
C LEU A 90 -2.64 3.88 8.21
N ILE A 91 -2.58 2.68 8.78
CA ILE A 91 -2.79 2.50 10.23
C ILE A 91 -1.74 3.23 11.06
N ALA A 92 -0.56 3.51 10.51
CA ALA A 92 0.47 4.30 11.17
C ALA A 92 0.03 5.75 11.44
N LEU A 93 -1.03 6.24 10.76
CA LEU A 93 -1.60 7.56 11.03
C LEU A 93 -2.08 7.70 12.48
N GLU A 94 -2.45 6.61 13.15
CA GLU A 94 -2.77 6.60 14.60
C GLU A 94 -1.60 7.17 15.43
N GLN A 95 -0.37 6.78 15.12
CA GLN A 95 0.83 7.28 15.80
C GLN A 95 1.30 8.61 15.22
N LEU A 96 1.31 8.74 13.89
CA LEU A 96 1.82 9.93 13.21
C LEU A 96 1.00 11.17 13.55
N SER A 97 -0.30 11.05 13.77
CA SER A 97 -1.18 12.18 14.13
C SER A 97 -0.88 12.79 15.49
N SER A 98 -0.19 12.09 16.38
CA SER A 98 0.31 12.66 17.63
C SER A 98 1.60 13.47 17.48
N ILE A 99 2.27 13.37 16.32
CA ILE A 99 3.58 13.97 16.05
C ILE A 99 3.50 15.03 14.96
N TYR A 100 2.72 14.76 13.91
CA TYR A 100 2.67 15.57 12.69
C TYR A 100 1.25 16.03 12.38
N ALA A 101 1.10 17.29 12.04
CA ALA A 101 -0.17 17.82 11.52
C ALA A 101 -0.46 17.27 10.11
N PRO A 102 -1.73 17.25 9.66
CA PRO A 102 -2.12 16.71 8.35
C PRO A 102 -1.35 17.28 7.15
N GLY A 103 -0.93 18.54 7.21
CA GLY A 103 -0.14 19.20 6.15
C GLY A 103 1.36 18.84 6.17
N GLU A 104 1.84 18.13 7.19
CA GLU A 104 3.24 17.74 7.34
C GLU A 104 3.51 16.30 6.85
N VAL A 105 2.44 15.53 6.56
CA VAL A 105 2.54 14.15 6.07
C VAL A 105 2.13 14.11 4.60
N LEU A 106 3.07 13.68 3.75
CA LEU A 106 2.82 13.33 2.36
C LEU A 106 2.48 11.83 2.30
N ILE A 107 1.30 11.48 1.77
CA ILE A 107 0.89 10.07 1.60
C ILE A 107 1.07 9.71 0.13
N LEU A 108 2.08 8.90 -0.15
CA LEU A 108 2.37 8.44 -1.51
C LEU A 108 1.63 7.13 -1.78
N THR A 109 0.73 7.17 -2.74
CA THR A 109 -0.14 6.04 -3.12
C THR A 109 -0.04 5.70 -4.61
N PHE A 110 -0.53 4.52 -4.96
CA PHE A 110 -0.69 4.10 -6.35
C PHE A 110 -1.68 4.98 -7.11
N ASP A 111 -2.85 5.29 -6.51
CA ASP A 111 -3.94 6.03 -7.14
C ASP A 111 -4.62 6.99 -6.16
N ALA A 112 -4.29 8.28 -6.27
CA ALA A 112 -4.87 9.32 -5.43
C ALA A 112 -6.36 9.55 -5.69
N GLN A 113 -6.87 9.22 -6.88
CA GLN A 113 -8.30 9.38 -7.18
C GLN A 113 -9.16 8.32 -6.48
N SER A 114 -8.59 7.14 -6.28
CA SER A 114 -9.26 6.03 -5.61
C SER A 114 -9.03 6.02 -4.10
N LEU A 115 -7.94 6.62 -3.59
CA LEU A 115 -7.67 6.68 -2.15
C LEU A 115 -8.42 7.88 -1.52
N THR A 116 -9.48 7.61 -0.80
CA THR A 116 -10.38 8.63 -0.25
C THR A 116 -10.28 8.75 1.27
N ALA A 117 -10.92 9.77 1.84
CA ALA A 117 -11.06 9.95 3.29
C ALA A 117 -11.63 8.70 4.00
N ALA A 118 -12.46 7.89 3.32
CA ALA A 118 -13.00 6.65 3.86
C ALA A 118 -11.91 5.64 4.22
N HIS A 119 -10.81 5.60 3.46
CA HIS A 119 -9.67 4.72 3.73
C HIS A 119 -8.85 5.19 4.95
N LEU A 120 -8.87 6.48 5.25
CA LEU A 120 -8.14 7.09 6.37
C LEU A 120 -8.93 7.06 7.68
N GLY A 121 -10.24 6.79 7.64
CA GLY A 121 -11.10 6.67 8.81
C GLY A 121 -11.07 7.93 9.70
N ALA A 122 -10.64 7.79 10.95
CA ALA A 122 -10.55 8.91 11.91
C ALA A 122 -9.53 9.99 11.50
N HIS A 123 -8.65 9.70 10.55
CA HIS A 123 -7.59 10.59 10.06
C HIS A 123 -7.92 11.20 8.70
N ALA A 124 -9.22 11.41 8.39
CA ALA A 124 -9.69 11.95 7.11
C ALA A 124 -9.04 13.27 6.70
N ASP A 125 -8.62 14.09 7.67
CA ASP A 125 -7.94 15.38 7.42
C ASP A 125 -6.59 15.22 6.71
N TYR A 126 -5.96 14.05 6.80
CA TYR A 126 -4.72 13.72 6.10
C TYR A 126 -4.93 13.46 4.60
N ALA A 127 -6.17 13.37 4.12
CA ALA A 127 -6.47 13.17 2.70
C ALA A 127 -5.91 14.30 1.81
N ARG A 128 -5.69 15.50 2.34
CA ARG A 128 -5.05 16.62 1.64
C ARG A 128 -3.59 16.35 1.26
N GLY A 129 -2.93 15.44 1.95
CA GLY A 129 -1.54 15.03 1.71
C GLY A 129 -1.39 13.85 0.75
N ILE A 130 -2.48 13.34 0.17
CA ILE A 130 -2.44 12.19 -0.74
C ILE A 130 -1.92 12.64 -2.11
N VAL A 131 -0.88 11.94 -2.57
CA VAL A 131 -0.30 12.09 -3.90
C VAL A 131 -0.20 10.72 -4.56
N GLY A 132 -0.76 10.58 -5.76
CA GLY A 132 -0.75 9.35 -6.55
C GLY A 132 0.34 9.35 -7.61
N LEU A 133 0.79 8.15 -7.97
CA LEU A 133 1.70 7.99 -9.10
C LEU A 133 1.03 8.44 -10.41
N PRO A 134 1.72 9.21 -11.27
CA PRO A 134 1.25 9.54 -12.61
C PRO A 134 0.88 8.30 -13.42
N VAL A 135 -0.15 8.39 -14.23
CA VAL A 135 -0.67 7.24 -15.00
C VAL A 135 0.31 6.69 -16.04
N ASP A 136 1.21 7.53 -16.54
CA ASP A 136 2.27 7.23 -17.51
C ASP A 136 3.56 6.72 -16.86
N MET A 137 3.69 6.79 -15.54
CA MET A 137 4.85 6.28 -14.81
C MET A 137 4.96 4.75 -14.97
N HIS A 138 6.17 4.25 -15.19
CA HIS A 138 6.41 2.83 -15.46
C HIS A 138 5.83 1.91 -14.37
N LEU A 139 6.11 2.20 -13.09
CA LEU A 139 5.56 1.43 -11.97
C LEU A 139 4.03 1.43 -11.98
N ARG A 140 3.40 2.57 -12.25
CA ARG A 140 1.94 2.70 -12.32
C ARG A 140 1.36 1.79 -13.42
N ARG A 141 1.98 1.76 -14.61
CA ARG A 141 1.56 0.90 -15.72
C ARG A 141 1.76 -0.58 -15.41
N VAL A 142 2.92 -0.97 -14.86
CA VAL A 142 3.20 -2.36 -14.47
C VAL A 142 2.12 -2.90 -13.53
N ILE A 143 1.71 -2.11 -12.53
CA ILE A 143 0.67 -2.50 -11.58
C ILE A 143 -0.71 -2.54 -12.24
N SER A 144 -1.08 -1.49 -13.01
CA SER A 144 -2.40 -1.37 -13.65
C SER A 144 -2.65 -2.46 -14.67
N GLU A 145 -1.63 -2.77 -15.48
CA GLU A 145 -1.69 -3.75 -16.56
C GLU A 145 -1.37 -5.17 -16.10
N ASN A 146 -1.03 -5.32 -14.80
CA ASN A 146 -0.56 -6.58 -14.21
C ASN A 146 0.61 -7.19 -15.01
N HIS A 147 1.56 -6.34 -15.44
CA HIS A 147 2.63 -6.72 -16.35
C HIS A 147 3.70 -7.55 -15.64
N PRO A 148 4.18 -8.68 -16.22
CA PRO A 148 5.10 -9.61 -15.55
C PRO A 148 6.56 -9.14 -15.53
N GLN A 149 6.87 -7.97 -16.06
CA GLN A 149 8.22 -7.41 -16.11
C GLN A 149 8.22 -5.99 -15.57
N ILE A 150 9.31 -5.61 -14.92
CA ILE A 150 9.54 -4.25 -14.39
C ILE A 150 10.97 -3.83 -14.67
N ASP A 151 11.15 -2.61 -15.15
CA ASP A 151 12.44 -1.95 -15.25
C ASP A 151 12.69 -1.15 -13.97
N MET A 152 13.52 -1.71 -13.08
CA MET A 152 13.82 -1.14 -11.77
C MET A 152 14.56 0.19 -11.86
N ASP A 153 15.47 0.34 -12.84
CA ASP A 153 16.25 1.56 -13.01
C ASP A 153 15.36 2.70 -13.50
N LEU A 154 14.45 2.40 -14.42
CA LEU A 154 13.46 3.38 -14.90
C LEU A 154 12.53 3.82 -13.75
N VAL A 155 12.00 2.88 -12.96
CA VAL A 155 11.16 3.22 -11.80
C VAL A 155 11.92 4.10 -10.81
N HIS A 156 13.19 3.75 -10.53
CA HIS A 156 14.03 4.52 -9.61
C HIS A 156 14.20 5.97 -10.10
N ALA A 157 14.55 6.17 -11.38
CA ALA A 157 14.74 7.49 -11.98
C ALA A 157 13.44 8.33 -11.97
N GLU A 158 12.32 7.71 -12.38
CA GLU A 158 11.01 8.37 -12.40
C GLU A 158 10.55 8.78 -11.00
N LEU A 159 10.68 7.89 -10.00
CA LEU A 159 10.28 8.18 -8.61
C LEU A 159 11.13 9.27 -7.98
N THR A 160 12.46 9.28 -8.21
CA THR A 160 13.35 10.33 -7.70
C THR A 160 12.88 11.70 -8.18
N THR A 161 12.64 11.84 -9.48
CA THR A 161 12.19 13.10 -10.08
C THR A 161 10.80 13.48 -9.58
N PHE A 162 9.87 12.53 -9.62
CA PHE A 162 8.47 12.78 -9.24
C PHE A 162 8.34 13.20 -7.77
N VAL A 163 9.00 12.49 -6.84
CA VAL A 163 8.90 12.81 -5.42
C VAL A 163 9.54 14.15 -5.09
N ALA A 164 10.67 14.50 -5.72
CA ALA A 164 11.29 15.82 -5.56
C ALA A 164 10.31 16.95 -5.93
N ASP A 165 9.49 16.76 -6.97
CA ASP A 165 8.47 17.74 -7.37
C ASP A 165 7.28 17.81 -6.41
N GLN A 166 7.02 16.77 -5.61
CA GLN A 166 5.89 16.73 -4.69
C GLN A 166 6.24 17.20 -3.27
N VAL A 167 7.48 17.01 -2.84
CA VAL A 167 7.91 17.41 -1.50
C VAL A 167 7.89 18.94 -1.37
N ARG A 168 7.38 19.43 -0.25
CA ARG A 168 7.29 20.84 0.10
C ARG A 168 8.01 21.09 1.43
N PRO A 169 8.46 22.33 1.73
CA PRO A 169 9.19 22.65 2.96
C PRO A 169 8.47 22.27 4.27
N GLN A 170 7.13 22.21 4.23
CA GLN A 170 6.34 21.80 5.40
C GLN A 170 6.29 20.28 5.62
N HIS A 171 6.58 19.47 4.61
CA HIS A 171 6.54 18.01 4.76
C HIS A 171 7.66 17.55 5.69
N ARG A 172 7.31 16.74 6.69
CA ARG A 172 8.19 16.15 7.69
C ARG A 172 8.24 14.63 7.60
N HIS A 173 7.21 14.04 6.96
CA HIS A 173 7.09 12.60 6.81
C HIS A 173 6.48 12.23 5.47
N ILE A 174 7.01 11.17 4.86
CA ILE A 174 6.41 10.53 3.67
C ILE A 174 5.92 9.15 4.10
N LEU A 175 4.60 8.94 4.02
CA LEU A 175 3.96 7.65 4.28
C LEU A 175 3.76 6.91 2.95
N LEU A 176 4.42 5.77 2.78
CA LEU A 176 4.31 4.93 1.59
C LEU A 176 3.09 4.01 1.74
N GLU A 177 1.95 4.43 1.21
CA GLU A 177 0.71 3.65 1.29
C GLU A 177 0.75 2.44 0.34
N CYS A 178 1.24 2.63 -0.88
CA CYS A 178 1.37 1.54 -1.85
C CYS A 178 2.52 0.60 -1.46
N THR A 179 2.20 -0.68 -1.30
CA THR A 179 3.16 -1.73 -0.88
C THR A 179 4.26 -2.01 -1.90
N ASN A 180 4.14 -1.50 -3.11
CA ASN A 180 5.16 -1.59 -4.16
C ASN A 180 6.16 -0.42 -4.13
N LEU A 181 6.00 0.57 -3.24
CA LEU A 181 6.92 1.71 -3.11
C LEU A 181 8.13 1.48 -2.20
N PRO A 182 8.05 0.70 -1.12
CA PRO A 182 9.19 0.48 -0.21
C PRO A 182 10.48 -0.01 -0.88
N PRO A 183 10.47 -0.80 -1.98
CA PRO A 183 11.68 -1.15 -2.73
C PRO A 183 12.50 0.06 -3.19
N TYR A 184 11.84 1.19 -3.42
CA TYR A 184 12.43 2.43 -3.93
C TYR A 184 12.65 3.48 -2.84
N LYS A 185 12.66 3.07 -1.56
CA LYS A 185 12.84 3.97 -0.42
C LYS A 185 14.10 4.85 -0.55
N ALA A 186 15.19 4.31 -1.08
CA ALA A 186 16.42 5.07 -1.28
C ALA A 186 16.22 6.23 -2.28
N ALA A 187 15.53 5.97 -3.42
CA ALA A 187 15.19 7.00 -4.40
C ALA A 187 14.29 8.09 -3.79
N ILE A 188 13.26 7.66 -3.05
CA ILE A 188 12.29 8.55 -2.40
C ILE A 188 12.96 9.42 -1.32
N SER A 189 13.96 8.89 -0.61
CA SER A 189 14.66 9.63 0.45
C SER A 189 15.75 10.56 -0.07
N ALA A 190 16.18 10.40 -1.31
CA ALA A 190 17.20 11.24 -1.95
C ALA A 190 16.59 12.48 -2.66
N SER A 191 15.28 12.59 -2.68
CA SER A 191 14.50 13.61 -3.41
C SER A 191 14.38 14.92 -2.66
#